data_366c430899f02dbd770ff8969742bdfa
#
_entry.id   366c430899f02dbd770ff8969742bdfa
#
_cell.length_a   1.000
_cell.length_b   1.000
_cell.length_c   1.000
_cell.angle_alpha   90.00
_cell.angle_beta   90.00
_cell.angle_gamma   90.00
#
_symmetry.space_group_name_H-M   'P 1'
#
loop_
_entity.id
_entity.type
_entity.pdbx_description
1 polymer ?
#
loop_
_entity_poly.entity_id
_entity_poly.type
_entity_poly.pdbx_seq_one_letter_code
_entity_poly.pdbx_strand_id
1 'polypeptide(L)'
;MSVTAKQCSVLLVDPGGKPTAHRKQLEALGFRVTQDRAWPEDDRAVLEYEVIIVRLPAMNGAPMLAARLRAKPQFGRRVLIALVPASVPAADRMSARASGFDEVMSDCCDPRHLSSRILRRLRTRPEYHCVLPPGDRKRRAA
;
A
#
# COMPACT_ATOMS: atom_id res chain seq x y z
N MET A 1 24.47 13.49 -2.88
CA MET A 1 24.14 13.21 -2.24
C MET A 1 23.29 12.67 -1.86
N SER A 2 23.24 12.38 -1.42
CA SER A 2 22.55 11.71 -1.06
C SER A 2 21.79 11.82 -0.31
N VAL A 3 21.29 11.77 -0.28
CA VAL A 3 20.43 11.80 0.29
C VAL A 3 20.10 10.89 1.02
N THR A 4 20.09 11.00 1.95
CA THR A 4 19.68 10.20 2.73
C THR A 4 18.44 9.84 2.55
N ALA A 5 18.35 8.97 2.06
CA ALA A 5 17.22 8.54 1.73
C ALA A 5 16.43 8.14 2.84
N LYS A 6 15.40 8.71 2.96
CA LYS A 6 14.34 8.28 3.78
C LYS A 6 13.81 7.01 3.17
N GLN A 7 13.81 5.91 3.90
CA GLN A 7 13.17 4.71 3.44
C GLN A 7 11.67 4.95 3.34
N CYS A 8 11.06 4.40 2.31
CA CYS A 8 9.61 4.48 2.18
C CYS A 8 8.94 3.71 3.30
N SER A 9 8.00 4.36 3.95
CA SER A 9 7.26 3.77 5.08
C SER A 9 5.94 3.20 4.60
N VAL A 10 5.68 1.97 5.02
CA VAL A 10 4.45 1.24 4.66
C VAL A 10 3.69 0.91 5.91
N LEU A 11 2.40 1.20 5.93
CA LEU A 11 1.50 0.73 6.96
C LEU A 11 0.71 -0.44 6.39
N LEU A 12 0.82 -1.58 7.05
CA LEU A 12 0.05 -2.77 6.68
C LEU A 12 -0.99 -3.03 7.77
N VAL A 13 -2.26 -2.83 7.44
CA VAL A 13 -3.36 -3.10 8.36
C VAL A 13 -3.90 -4.48 8.04
N ASP A 14 -3.70 -5.41 8.97
CA ASP A 14 -4.08 -6.81 8.78
C ASP A 14 -4.75 -7.33 10.06
N PRO A 15 -6.07 -7.60 10.02
CA PRO A 15 -6.78 -8.11 11.18
C PRO A 15 -6.20 -9.42 11.73
N GLY A 16 -5.58 -10.23 10.88
CA GLY A 16 -4.93 -11.47 11.30
C GLY A 16 -3.72 -11.27 12.21
N GLY A 17 -3.03 -10.15 12.03
CA GLY A 17 -1.94 -9.77 12.92
C GLY A 17 -0.67 -10.60 12.82
N LYS A 18 -0.60 -11.58 11.95
CA LYS A 18 0.60 -12.40 11.78
C LYS A 18 1.50 -11.82 10.71
N PRO A 19 2.84 -11.92 10.85
CA PRO A 19 3.72 -11.55 9.77
C PRO A 19 3.39 -12.34 8.52
N THR A 20 3.38 -11.68 7.37
CA THR A 20 3.01 -12.30 6.11
C THR A 20 4.19 -12.30 5.16
N ALA A 21 4.10 -13.11 4.12
CA ALA A 21 5.10 -13.11 3.06
C ALA A 21 5.16 -11.75 2.37
N HIS A 22 4.04 -11.05 2.29
CA HIS A 22 4.00 -9.70 1.72
C HIS A 22 4.89 -8.74 2.52
N ARG A 23 4.76 -8.77 3.84
CA ARG A 23 5.60 -7.95 4.70
C ARG A 23 7.07 -8.27 4.54
N LYS A 24 7.41 -9.57 4.56
CA LYS A 24 8.80 -10.00 4.43
C LYS A 24 9.41 -9.54 3.12
N GLN A 25 8.66 -9.66 2.03
CA GLN A 25 9.15 -9.22 0.71
C GLN A 25 9.41 -7.71 0.69
N LEU A 26 8.50 -6.93 1.27
CA LEU A 26 8.68 -5.48 1.30
C LEU A 26 9.89 -5.10 2.13
N GLU A 27 10.06 -5.73 3.30
CA GLU A 27 11.24 -5.46 4.13
C GLU A 27 12.54 -5.86 3.44
N ALA A 28 12.52 -6.97 2.71
CA ALA A 28 13.69 -7.41 1.96
C ALA A 28 14.09 -6.41 0.86
N LEU A 29 13.13 -5.66 0.34
CA LEU A 29 13.39 -4.63 -0.66
C LEU A 29 13.80 -3.28 -0.05
N GLY A 30 13.80 -3.17 1.27
CA GLY A 30 14.21 -1.95 1.95
C GLY A 30 13.08 -1.07 2.45
N PHE A 31 11.84 -1.47 2.30
CA PHE A 31 10.72 -0.73 2.86
C PHE A 31 10.69 -0.89 4.38
N ARG A 32 10.30 0.19 5.05
CA ARG A 32 10.04 0.14 6.48
C ARG A 32 8.56 -0.17 6.68
N VAL A 33 8.26 -1.35 7.21
CA VAL A 33 6.87 -1.81 7.34
C VAL A 33 6.44 -1.78 8.79
N THR A 34 5.33 -1.11 9.06
CA THR A 34 4.64 -1.17 10.35
C THR A 34 3.34 -1.93 10.13
N GLN A 35 3.07 -2.90 10.99
CA GLN A 35 1.87 -3.73 10.87
C GLN A 35 0.96 -3.52 12.07
N ASP A 36 -0.30 -3.21 11.81
CA ASP A 36 -1.34 -3.07 12.82
C ASP A 36 -2.50 -4.00 12.51
N ARG A 37 -3.23 -4.39 13.56
CA ARG A 37 -4.40 -5.27 13.40
C ARG A 37 -5.64 -4.51 13.00
N ALA A 38 -5.70 -3.23 13.31
CA ALA A 38 -6.88 -2.42 13.05
C ALA A 38 -6.48 -1.08 12.47
N TRP A 39 -7.42 -0.46 11.78
CA TRP A 39 -7.23 0.90 11.30
C TRP A 39 -7.02 1.83 12.51
N PRO A 40 -6.06 2.77 12.43
CA PRO A 40 -5.85 3.72 13.51
C PRO A 40 -7.11 4.53 13.80
N GLU A 41 -7.33 4.86 15.08
CA GLU A 41 -8.49 5.66 15.46
C GLU A 41 -8.47 7.04 14.83
N ASP A 42 -7.28 7.62 14.69
CA ASP A 42 -7.10 8.92 14.08
C ASP A 42 -6.51 8.74 12.70
N ASP A 43 -7.25 9.12 11.66
CA ASP A 43 -6.77 9.01 10.27
C ASP A 43 -5.45 9.77 10.06
N ARG A 44 -5.14 10.76 10.89
CA ARG A 44 -3.88 11.48 10.77
C ARG A 44 -2.66 10.60 11.00
N ALA A 45 -2.82 9.51 11.74
CA ALA A 45 -1.71 8.59 11.99
C ALA A 45 -1.21 7.96 10.70
N VAL A 46 -2.05 7.83 9.66
CA VAL A 46 -1.61 7.24 8.39
C VAL A 46 -0.77 8.21 7.57
N LEU A 47 -0.74 9.50 7.93
CA LEU A 47 0.02 10.49 7.17
C LEU A 47 1.53 10.30 7.33
N GLU A 48 1.97 9.47 8.28
CA GLU A 48 3.38 9.15 8.46
C GLU A 48 3.90 8.16 7.42
N TYR A 49 2.99 7.56 6.63
CA TYR A 49 3.33 6.50 5.69
C TYR A 49 3.09 6.95 4.26
N GLU A 50 3.96 6.55 3.35
CA GLU A 50 3.79 6.80 1.93
C GLU A 50 2.89 5.77 1.28
N VAL A 51 2.84 4.57 1.83
CA VAL A 51 2.03 3.47 1.30
C VAL A 51 1.18 2.89 2.42
N ILE A 52 -0.11 2.75 2.18
CA ILE A 52 -1.03 2.13 3.12
C ILE A 52 -1.65 0.91 2.44
N ILE A 53 -1.49 -0.25 3.06
CA ILE A 53 -2.03 -1.51 2.58
C ILE A 53 -3.04 -2.00 3.60
N VAL A 54 -4.27 -2.22 3.17
CA VAL A 54 -5.33 -2.69 4.06
C VAL A 54 -5.80 -4.06 3.58
N ARG A 55 -5.68 -5.06 4.43
CA ARG A 55 -6.24 -6.36 4.15
C ARG A 55 -7.68 -6.38 4.64
N LEU A 56 -8.59 -6.57 3.71
CA LEU A 56 -10.02 -6.55 3.98
C LEU A 56 -10.57 -7.95 3.86
N PRO A 57 -11.05 -8.55 4.97
CA PRO A 57 -11.66 -9.88 4.89
C PRO A 57 -12.97 -9.87 4.11
N ALA A 58 -13.57 -8.69 3.96
CA ALA A 58 -14.77 -8.49 3.15
C ALA A 58 -14.73 -7.08 2.60
N MET A 59 -15.50 -6.83 1.55
CA MET A 59 -15.50 -5.50 0.91
C MET A 59 -16.33 -4.46 1.66
N ASN A 60 -17.00 -4.84 2.74
CA ASN A 60 -17.85 -3.92 3.48
C ASN A 60 -17.06 -2.72 4.00
N GLY A 61 -17.50 -1.53 3.62
CA GLY A 61 -16.87 -0.30 4.07
C GLY A 61 -15.62 0.12 3.32
N ALA A 62 -15.08 -0.74 2.43
CA ALA A 62 -13.87 -0.41 1.70
C ALA A 62 -13.99 0.86 0.86
N PRO A 63 -15.04 1.02 0.02
CA PRO A 63 -15.17 2.25 -0.74
C PRO A 63 -15.29 3.50 0.13
N MET A 64 -15.98 3.37 1.27
CA MET A 64 -16.13 4.50 2.18
C MET A 64 -14.81 4.90 2.82
N LEU A 65 -13.97 3.94 3.18
CA LEU A 65 -12.66 4.22 3.72
C LEU A 65 -11.81 5.00 2.72
N ALA A 66 -11.75 4.51 1.48
CA ALA A 66 -10.97 5.17 0.45
C ALA A 66 -11.47 6.58 0.17
N ALA A 67 -12.77 6.74 0.02
CA ALA A 67 -13.37 8.06 -0.23
C ALA A 67 -13.10 9.03 0.92
N ARG A 68 -13.19 8.55 2.16
CA ARG A 68 -12.92 9.38 3.34
C ARG A 68 -11.48 9.88 3.34
N LEU A 69 -10.53 9.00 3.04
CA LEU A 69 -9.12 9.38 3.02
C LEU A 69 -8.82 10.35 1.87
N ARG A 70 -9.34 10.07 0.69
CA ARG A 70 -9.08 10.91 -0.47
C ARG A 70 -9.71 12.30 -0.37
N ALA A 71 -10.77 12.43 0.45
CA ALA A 71 -11.38 13.73 0.71
C ALA A 71 -10.50 14.64 1.55
N LYS A 72 -9.47 14.09 2.21
CA LYS A 72 -8.56 14.88 3.05
C LYS A 72 -7.39 15.38 2.21
N PRO A 73 -7.19 16.70 2.07
CA PRO A 73 -6.06 17.21 1.28
C PRO A 73 -4.71 16.71 1.80
N GLN A 74 -4.57 16.54 3.12
CA GLN A 74 -3.33 16.08 3.72
C GLN A 74 -2.96 14.66 3.30
N PHE A 75 -3.94 13.83 2.94
CA PHE A 75 -3.66 12.48 2.49
C PHE A 75 -2.90 12.50 1.16
N GLY A 76 -3.22 13.48 0.31
CA GLY A 76 -2.52 13.69 -0.94
C GLY A 76 -2.55 12.49 -1.84
N ARG A 77 -1.39 12.18 -2.40
CA ARG A 77 -1.25 11.08 -3.36
C ARG A 77 -0.63 9.83 -2.74
N ARG A 78 -0.82 9.63 -1.46
CA ARG A 78 -0.33 8.40 -0.85
C ARG A 78 -0.90 7.19 -1.56
N VAL A 79 -0.08 6.15 -1.66
CA VAL A 79 -0.50 4.90 -2.30
C VAL A 79 -1.41 4.15 -1.35
N LEU A 80 -2.60 3.83 -1.80
CA LEU A 80 -3.59 3.11 -1.00
C LEU A 80 -3.96 1.83 -1.71
N ILE A 81 -3.70 0.69 -1.07
CA ILE A 81 -3.88 -0.62 -1.66
C ILE A 81 -4.80 -1.46 -0.77
N ALA A 82 -5.75 -2.15 -1.39
CA ALA A 82 -6.59 -3.12 -0.70
C ALA A 82 -6.16 -4.53 -1.10
N LEU A 83 -6.01 -5.42 -0.11
CA LEU A 83 -5.85 -6.84 -0.33
C LEU A 83 -7.16 -7.51 0.07
N VAL A 84 -7.78 -8.18 -0.86
CA VAL A 84 -9.12 -8.75 -0.68
C VAL A 84 -9.12 -10.24 -1.02
N PRO A 85 -10.08 -11.02 -0.48
CA PRO A 85 -10.19 -12.41 -0.88
C PRO A 85 -10.37 -12.56 -2.38
N ALA A 86 -9.79 -13.63 -2.94
CA ALA A 86 -9.89 -13.88 -4.37
C ALA A 86 -11.34 -14.07 -4.84
N SER A 87 -12.23 -14.43 -3.93
CA SER A 87 -13.65 -14.65 -4.23
C SER A 87 -14.43 -13.35 -4.42
N VAL A 88 -13.86 -12.19 -4.10
CA VAL A 88 -14.56 -10.92 -4.26
C VAL A 88 -14.83 -10.68 -5.75
N PRO A 89 -16.07 -10.37 -6.13
CA PRO A 89 -16.41 -10.13 -7.53
C PRO A 89 -15.62 -8.97 -8.14
N ALA A 90 -15.34 -9.08 -9.43
CA ALA A 90 -14.61 -8.03 -10.16
C ALA A 90 -15.32 -6.68 -10.06
N ALA A 91 -16.65 -6.66 -10.12
CA ALA A 91 -17.41 -5.43 -10.02
C ALA A 91 -17.16 -4.71 -8.70
N ASP A 92 -17.07 -5.46 -7.59
CA ASP A 92 -16.81 -4.88 -6.27
C ASP A 92 -15.38 -4.33 -6.19
N ARG A 93 -14.42 -5.04 -6.79
CA ARG A 93 -13.04 -4.54 -6.83
C ARG A 93 -12.94 -3.26 -7.66
N MET A 94 -13.65 -3.19 -8.78
CA MET A 94 -13.67 -1.98 -9.59
C MET A 94 -14.31 -0.82 -8.85
N SER A 95 -15.36 -1.08 -8.09
CA SER A 95 -16.01 -0.05 -7.28
C SER A 95 -15.05 0.51 -6.22
N ALA A 96 -14.27 -0.36 -5.58
CA ALA A 96 -13.29 0.06 -4.60
C ALA A 96 -12.20 0.95 -5.24
N ARG A 97 -11.72 0.57 -6.41
CA ARG A 97 -10.75 1.39 -7.14
C ARG A 97 -11.33 2.76 -7.50
N ALA A 98 -12.56 2.77 -7.98
CA ALA A 98 -13.23 4.02 -8.34
C ALA A 98 -13.39 4.94 -7.12
N SER A 99 -13.48 4.36 -5.93
CA SER A 99 -13.63 5.13 -4.69
C SER A 99 -12.31 5.71 -4.17
N GLY A 100 -11.17 5.27 -4.70
CA GLY A 100 -9.91 5.87 -4.32
C GLY A 100 -8.75 4.92 -4.04
N PHE A 101 -8.96 3.59 -4.04
CA PHE A 101 -7.83 2.66 -3.94
C PHE A 101 -7.04 2.69 -5.24
N ASP A 102 -5.72 2.80 -5.10
CA ASP A 102 -4.84 2.75 -6.28
C ASP A 102 -4.81 1.35 -6.88
N GLU A 103 -4.79 0.33 -6.03
CA GLU A 103 -4.79 -1.07 -6.44
C GLU A 103 -5.71 -1.86 -5.53
N VAL A 104 -6.41 -2.82 -6.10
CA VAL A 104 -7.17 -3.80 -5.34
C VAL A 104 -6.70 -5.16 -5.82
N MET A 105 -6.05 -5.91 -4.93
CA MET A 105 -5.37 -7.15 -5.28
C MET A 105 -5.87 -8.29 -4.41
N SER A 106 -5.68 -9.52 -4.89
CA SER A 106 -5.98 -10.69 -4.08
C SER A 106 -5.04 -10.76 -2.88
N ASP A 107 -5.57 -11.12 -1.72
CA ASP A 107 -4.74 -11.34 -0.54
C ASP A 107 -3.82 -12.56 -0.68
N CYS A 108 -4.04 -13.37 -1.73
CA CYS A 108 -3.18 -14.50 -2.09
C CYS A 108 -2.19 -14.14 -3.20
N CYS A 109 -2.10 -12.88 -3.61
CA CYS A 109 -1.21 -12.52 -4.70
C CYS A 109 0.26 -12.76 -4.31
N ASP A 110 1.09 -13.00 -5.32
CA ASP A 110 2.51 -13.16 -5.09
C ASP A 110 3.08 -11.88 -4.46
N PRO A 111 3.86 -12.00 -3.37
CA PRO A 111 4.46 -10.82 -2.73
C PRO A 111 5.25 -9.95 -3.69
N ARG A 112 5.91 -10.55 -4.69
CA ARG A 112 6.64 -9.79 -5.68
C ARG A 112 5.73 -8.97 -6.58
N HIS A 113 4.54 -9.49 -6.85
CA HIS A 113 3.55 -8.77 -7.63
C HIS A 113 3.08 -7.53 -6.88
N LEU A 114 2.82 -7.66 -5.59
CA LEU A 114 2.43 -6.52 -4.76
C LEU A 114 3.53 -5.46 -4.71
N SER A 115 4.77 -5.87 -4.44
CA SER A 115 5.88 -4.92 -4.35
C SER A 115 6.13 -4.22 -5.68
N SER A 116 5.99 -4.94 -6.79
CA SER A 116 6.13 -4.36 -8.13
C SER A 116 5.10 -3.26 -8.38
N ARG A 117 3.86 -3.48 -7.97
CA ARG A 117 2.81 -2.48 -8.12
C ARG A 117 3.07 -1.25 -7.25
N ILE A 118 3.56 -1.46 -6.04
CA ILE A 118 3.91 -0.35 -5.16
C ILE A 118 5.01 0.51 -5.78
N LEU A 119 6.08 -0.12 -6.25
CA LEU A 119 7.19 0.58 -6.87
C LEU A 119 6.72 1.37 -8.09
N ARG A 120 5.86 0.78 -8.89
CA ARG A 120 5.32 1.44 -10.07
C ARG A 120 4.56 2.73 -9.68
N ARG A 121 3.76 2.66 -8.62
CA ARG A 121 3.01 3.82 -8.14
C ARG A 121 3.92 4.90 -7.60
N LEU A 122 4.94 4.52 -6.84
CA LEU A 122 5.87 5.48 -6.26
C LEU A 122 6.67 6.23 -7.33
N ARG A 123 7.05 5.54 -8.40
CA ARG A 123 7.81 6.18 -9.48
C ARG A 123 7.06 7.29 -10.19
N THR A 124 5.73 7.24 -10.16
CA THR A 124 4.92 8.27 -10.81
C THR A 124 4.58 9.43 -9.88
N ARG A 125 5.19 9.46 -8.68
CA ARG A 125 4.85 10.45 -7.66
C ARG A 125 6.11 11.15 -7.16
N PRO A 126 6.58 12.15 -7.93
CA PRO A 126 7.84 12.83 -7.60
C PRO A 126 7.82 13.57 -6.26
N GLU A 127 6.66 13.84 -5.71
CA GLU A 127 6.57 14.47 -4.39
C GLU A 127 7.04 13.57 -3.26
N TYR A 128 7.18 12.27 -3.51
CA TYR A 128 7.74 11.37 -2.51
C TYR A 128 9.24 11.30 -2.68
N HIS A 129 9.96 11.84 -1.72
CA HIS A 129 11.42 11.82 -1.73
C HIS A 129 11.95 10.55 -1.09
N CYS A 130 11.62 9.42 -1.70
CA CYS A 130 12.05 8.11 -1.23
C CYS A 130 13.08 7.52 -2.16
N VAL A 131 14.06 6.82 -1.60
CA VAL A 131 14.96 6.06 -2.43
C VAL A 131 14.26 4.75 -2.78
N LEU A 132 14.20 4.46 -4.06
CA LEU A 132 13.62 3.21 -4.51
C LEU A 132 14.49 2.03 -4.11
N PRO A 133 13.89 0.89 -3.75
CA PRO A 133 14.65 -0.29 -3.38
C PRO A 133 15.57 -0.77 -4.51
N PRO A 134 16.67 -1.44 -4.16
CA PRO A 134 17.66 -1.93 -5.14
C PRO A 134 17.09 -2.80 -6.25
N GLY A 135 16.05 -3.59 -5.95
CA GLY A 135 15.43 -4.45 -6.96
C GLY A 135 14.88 -3.68 -8.15
N ASP A 136 14.32 -2.49 -7.90
CA ASP A 136 13.82 -1.65 -8.97
C ASP A 136 14.95 -1.12 -9.84
N ARG A 137 16.08 -0.78 -9.23
CA ARG A 137 17.25 -0.32 -9.97
C ARG A 137 17.78 -1.39 -10.90
N LYS A 138 17.82 -2.63 -10.45
CA LYS A 138 18.27 -3.74 -11.28
C LYS A 138 17.38 -3.92 -12.50
N ARG A 139 16.09 -3.78 -12.33
CA ARG A 139 15.15 -3.88 -13.45
C ARG A 139 15.39 -2.79 -14.49
N ARG A 140 15.70 -1.60 -14.03
CA ARG A 140 15.94 -0.50 -14.96
C ARG A 140 17.24 -0.69 -15.72
N ALA A 141 18.22 -1.29 -15.08
CA ALA A 141 19.51 -1.54 -15.73
C ALA A 141 19.40 -2.62 -16.80
N ALA A 142 18.45 -3.51 -16.66
CA ALA A 142 18.23 -4.53 -17.65
C ALA A 142 17.39 -3.99 -18.80
#